data_f6acaa414fd77f6486c19cbbd381cff1
#
_entry.id   f6acaa414fd77f6486c19cbbd381cff1
#
_cell.length_a   1.000
_cell.length_b   1.000
_cell.length_c   1.000
_cell.angle_alpha   90.00
_cell.angle_beta   90.00
_cell.angle_gamma   90.00
#
_symmetry.space_group_name_H-M   'P 1'
#
loop_
_entity.id
_entity.type
_entity.pdbx_description
1 polymer ?
#
loop_
_entity_poly.entity_id
_entity_poly.type
_entity_poly.pdbx_seq_one_letter_code
_entity_poly.pdbx_strand_id
1 'polypeptide(L)' 'MVSAFVLIRSDSGAERELLENLEDFDEVAEIDIIYGEWDIIAKIVMDGDVNSLQEFILSKIRPLTGIKQTSTLIATD' A
#
# COMPACT_ATOMS: atom_id res chain seq x y z
N MET A 1 -9.02 -1.91 15.54
CA MET A 1 -7.89 -1.92 14.62
C MET A 1 -8.30 -2.57 13.31
N VAL A 2 -7.88 -2.03 12.20
CA VAL A 2 -8.23 -2.53 10.86
C VAL A 2 -6.94 -2.76 10.08
N SER A 3 -6.94 -3.75 9.21
CA SER A 3 -5.77 -4.04 8.38
C SER A 3 -6.17 -4.38 6.94
N ALA A 4 -5.23 -4.18 6.04
CA ALA A 4 -5.42 -4.50 4.63
C ALA A 4 -4.08 -4.81 3.99
N PHE A 5 -4.14 -5.56 2.89
CA PHE A 5 -3.00 -5.73 2.01
C PHE A 5 -3.25 -4.89 0.76
N VAL A 6 -2.28 -4.08 0.41
CA VAL A 6 -2.34 -3.27 -0.80
C VAL A 6 -1.33 -3.81 -1.79
N LEU A 7 -1.82 -4.28 -2.91
CA LEU A 7 -0.99 -4.75 -4.00
C LEU A 7 -0.77 -3.59 -4.96
N ILE A 8 0.47 -3.37 -5.33
CA ILE A 8 0.84 -2.20 -6.14
C ILE A 8 1.58 -2.65 -7.38
N ARG A 9 1.16 -2.13 -8.52
CA ARG A 9 1.91 -2.24 -9.75
C ARG A 9 2.58 -0.89 -9.98
N SER A 10 3.90 -0.90 -10.10
CA SER A 10 4.68 0.32 -10.24
C SER A 10 5.07 0.57 -11.68
N ASP A 11 5.40 1.82 -11.97
CA ASP A 11 6.04 2.17 -13.24
C ASP A 11 7.43 1.56 -13.26
N SER A 12 7.92 1.26 -14.47
CA SER A 12 9.23 0.64 -14.64
C SER A 12 10.32 1.51 -14.02
N GLY A 13 11.11 0.91 -13.12
CA GLY A 13 12.21 1.59 -12.47
C GLY A 13 11.82 2.41 -11.25
N ALA A 14 10.54 2.47 -10.90
CA ALA A 14 10.05 3.28 -9.77
C ALA A 14 9.94 2.50 -8.46
N GLU A 15 10.21 1.20 -8.47
CA GLU A 15 9.94 0.33 -7.32
C GLU A 15 10.66 0.76 -6.05
N ARG A 16 11.94 1.11 -6.17
CA ARG A 16 12.75 1.46 -4.99
C ARG A 16 12.31 2.76 -4.34
N GLU A 17 12.10 3.79 -5.14
CA GLU A 17 11.64 5.07 -4.62
C GLU A 17 10.28 4.94 -3.97
N LEU A 18 9.40 4.19 -4.61
CA LEU A 18 8.06 3.94 -4.09
C LEU A 18 8.11 3.18 -2.78
N LEU A 19 9.00 2.16 -2.69
CA LEU A 19 9.20 1.41 -1.47
C LEU A 19 9.62 2.33 -0.32
N GLU A 20 10.59 3.21 -0.59
CA GLU A 20 11.08 4.15 0.42
C GLU A 20 9.98 5.11 0.88
N ASN A 21 9.18 5.61 -0.04
CA ASN A 21 8.08 6.51 0.30
C ASN A 21 7.02 5.81 1.13
N LEU A 22 6.72 4.56 0.81
CA LEU A 22 5.74 3.77 1.57
C LEU A 22 6.23 3.45 2.97
N GLU A 23 7.51 3.18 3.13
CA GLU A 23 8.09 2.89 4.43
C GLU A 23 8.02 4.07 5.40
N ASP A 24 7.87 5.28 4.90
CA ASP A 24 7.76 6.47 5.73
C ASP A 24 6.42 6.58 6.47
N PHE A 25 5.42 5.83 6.04
CA PHE A 25 4.12 5.85 6.74
C PHE A 25 4.13 4.87 7.91
N ASP A 26 3.76 5.37 9.10
CA ASP A 26 3.66 4.53 10.29
C ASP A 26 2.64 3.42 10.12
N GLU A 27 1.60 3.67 9.33
CA GLU A 27 0.54 2.70 9.08
C GLU A 27 0.99 1.50 8.24
N VAL A 28 2.11 1.64 7.54
CA VAL A 28 2.67 0.54 6.75
C VAL A 28 3.48 -0.36 7.68
N ALA A 29 2.89 -1.51 8.05
CA ALA A 29 3.50 -2.43 9.00
C ALA A 29 4.54 -3.33 8.35
N GLU A 30 4.30 -3.76 7.12
CA GLU A 30 5.21 -4.62 6.37
C GLU A 30 5.13 -4.25 4.90
N ILE A 31 6.24 -4.42 4.20
CA ILE A 31 6.29 -4.12 2.78
C ILE A 31 7.34 -5.02 2.12
N ASP A 32 7.00 -5.57 0.97
CA ASP A 32 7.89 -6.44 0.21
C ASP A 32 7.78 -6.14 -1.28
N ILE A 33 8.90 -6.29 -1.97
CA ILE A 33 8.94 -6.32 -3.42
C ILE A 33 8.67 -7.77 -3.83
N ILE A 34 7.74 -7.97 -4.73
CA ILE A 34 7.33 -9.30 -5.17
C ILE A 34 7.45 -9.41 -6.68
N TYR A 35 7.37 -10.62 -7.18
CA TYR A 35 7.39 -10.88 -8.63
C TYR A 35 6.06 -11.49 -9.05
N GLY A 36 5.66 -11.18 -10.26
CA GLY A 36 4.44 -11.70 -10.85
C GLY A 36 3.56 -10.58 -11.37
N GLU A 37 2.28 -10.70 -11.14
CA GLU A 37 1.31 -9.71 -11.62
C GLU A 37 1.45 -8.36 -10.92
N TRP A 38 1.94 -8.36 -9.68
CA TRP A 38 2.12 -7.16 -8.88
C TRP A 38 3.59 -7.00 -8.49
N ASP A 39 4.00 -5.77 -8.22
CA ASP A 39 5.41 -5.46 -7.92
C ASP A 39 5.69 -5.29 -6.45
N ILE A 40 4.73 -4.77 -5.69
CA ILE A 40 4.89 -4.50 -4.27
C ILE A 40 3.64 -4.96 -3.53
N ILE A 41 3.85 -5.54 -2.34
CA ILE A 41 2.77 -5.82 -1.41
C ILE A 41 3.05 -5.08 -0.11
N ALA A 42 2.08 -4.32 0.38
CA ALA A 42 2.20 -3.57 1.63
C ALA A 42 1.07 -3.98 2.56
N LYS A 43 1.42 -4.22 3.82
CA LYS A 43 0.42 -4.48 4.85
C LYS A 43 0.17 -3.20 5.63
N ILE A 44 -1.06 -2.72 5.60
CA ILE A 44 -1.47 -1.51 6.30
C ILE A 44 -2.22 -1.91 7.57
N VAL A 45 -1.81 -1.36 8.70
CA VAL A 45 -2.49 -1.59 9.99
C VAL A 45 -2.70 -0.23 10.64
N MET A 46 -3.94 0.07 11.00
CA MET A 46 -4.23 1.37 11.61
C MET A 46 -5.44 1.28 12.53
N ASP A 47 -5.54 2.26 13.41
CA ASP A 47 -6.71 2.42 14.25
C ASP A 47 -7.85 2.99 13.40
N GLY A 48 -9.07 2.64 13.77
CA GLY A 48 -10.23 3.11 13.07
C GLY A 48 -10.99 1.99 12.38
N ASP A 49 -11.82 2.36 11.43
CA ASP A 49 -12.66 1.42 10.72
C ASP A 49 -12.25 1.31 9.25
N VAL A 50 -13.03 0.56 8.48
CA VAL A 50 -12.76 0.36 7.04
C VAL A 50 -12.78 1.69 6.29
N ASN A 51 -13.66 2.60 6.67
CA ASN A 51 -13.74 3.90 6.01
C ASN A 51 -12.46 4.72 6.24
N SER A 52 -11.91 4.68 7.46
CA SER A 52 -10.65 5.34 7.77
C SER A 52 -9.51 4.75 6.94
N LEU A 53 -9.50 3.43 6.82
CA LEU A 53 -8.49 2.73 6.03
C LEU A 53 -8.55 3.12 4.56
N GLN A 54 -9.74 3.12 3.99
CA GLN A 54 -9.93 3.49 2.58
C GLN A 54 -9.53 4.95 2.34
N GLU A 55 -9.86 5.83 3.27
CA GLU A 55 -9.48 7.24 3.19
C GLU A 55 -7.96 7.40 3.20
N PHE A 56 -7.28 6.66 4.07
CA PHE A 56 -5.82 6.69 4.14
C PHE A 56 -5.21 6.24 2.81
N ILE A 57 -5.69 5.14 2.26
CA ILE A 57 -5.16 4.61 1.00
C ILE A 57 -5.40 5.60 -0.14
N LEU A 58 -6.60 6.15 -0.21
CA LEU A 58 -6.96 7.08 -1.28
C LEU A 58 -6.16 8.38 -1.21
N SER A 59 -5.96 8.92 -0.01
CA SER A 59 -5.33 10.23 0.16
C SER A 59 -3.82 10.18 0.29
N LYS A 60 -3.25 9.06 0.76
CA LYS A 60 -1.82 8.97 1.06
C LYS A 60 -1.06 7.99 0.18
N ILE A 61 -1.67 6.88 -0.20
CA ILE A 61 -0.99 5.84 -0.98
C ILE A 61 -1.14 6.09 -2.48
N ARG A 62 -2.38 6.21 -2.94
CA ARG A 62 -2.66 6.30 -4.38
C ARG A 62 -2.05 7.51 -5.07
N PRO A 63 -1.88 8.68 -4.41
CA PRO A 63 -1.24 9.83 -5.06
C PRO A 63 0.27 9.73 -5.21
N LEU A 64 0.91 8.72 -4.62
CA LEU A 64 2.37 8.59 -4.70
C LEU A 64 2.82 8.42 -6.15
N THR A 65 3.94 9.08 -6.48
CA THR A 65 4.53 8.99 -7.81
C THR A 65 5.05 7.57 -8.05
N GLY A 66 4.80 7.06 -9.24
CA GLY A 66 5.29 5.75 -9.63
C GLY A 66 4.26 4.63 -9.52
N ILE A 67 3.08 4.91 -9.00
CA ILE A 67 2.01 3.92 -8.92
C ILE A 67 1.25 3.88 -10.23
N LYS A 68 1.18 2.69 -10.82
CA LYS A 68 0.44 2.43 -12.03
C LYS A 68 -0.96 1.91 -11.73
N GLN A 69 -1.05 1.01 -10.74
CA GLN A 69 -2.31 0.36 -10.38
C GLN A 69 -2.23 -0.14 -8.96
N THR A 70 -3.34 -0.13 -8.25
CA THR A 70 -3.41 -0.70 -6.89
C THR A 70 -4.62 -1.60 -6.77
N SER A 71 -4.51 -2.57 -5.86
CA SER A 71 -5.62 -3.42 -5.47
C SER A 71 -5.57 -3.55 -3.95
N THR A 72 -6.68 -3.29 -3.28
CA THR A 72 -6.76 -3.33 -1.83
C THR A 72 -7.57 -4.53 -1.38
N LEU A 73 -6.97 -5.35 -0.52
CA LEU A 73 -7.62 -6.52 0.06
C LEU A 73 -7.76 -6.28 1.57
N ILE A 74 -8.98 -6.03 2.01
CA ILE A 74 -9.23 -5.71 3.41
C ILE A 74 -9.36 -7.00 4.21
N ALA A 75 -8.57 -7.09 5.29
CA ALA A 75 -8.63 -8.23 6.17
C ALA A 75 -9.77 -8.05 7.16
N THR A 76 -10.61 -9.07 7.28
CA THR A 76 -11.70 -9.08 8.25
C THR A 76 -11.43 -10.19 9.25
N ASP A 77 -11.52 -9.85 10.51
CA ASP A 77 -11.30 -10.82 11.60
C ASP A 77 -12.60 -11.50 12.00
#